data_0aafb6bdc983aa32c56ac9d3d087038b
#
_entry.id   0aafb6bdc983aa32c56ac9d3d087038b
#
_cell.length_a   1.000
_cell.length_b   1.000
_cell.length_c   1.000
_cell.angle_alpha   90.00
_cell.angle_beta   90.00
_cell.angle_gamma   90.00
#
_symmetry.space_group_name_H-M   'P 1'
#
loop_
_entity.id
_entity.type
_entity.pdbx_description
1 polymer ?
#
loop_
_entity_poly.entity_id
_entity_poly.type
_entity_poly.pdbx_seq_one_letter_code
_entity_poly.pdbx_strand_id
1 'polypeptide(L)'
;MIKFKFEDIEIPESNPFQNCQLGRQEYATILENIVAYGKDGYVMSLDGAWGSGKTTFAKMWQQQLKNNGFTTIYFNAWEHDYMVDPLVALIGELHRISTNDKLQMSFAKVIANAGKIFSGILPSIGKTIAKKYAGEEAVDIIKDTLSETKKLFQHELDKYKEECDSIETFRLSLANFATDLAPEKPLVFIVDELDRCNPTFAVKVLERIKHLFAIPHIVFVLAIDKEQLCNSICGFYGSDSINAAEYLRRFIDVEYYLPAPDYETFFDYIYNKLGFDDFFIKNTLSDGFDARSYQHALKSFSLKLLASKKLSLRQVEKFMLHMRLALQTIPVNYAPYPDLIAFLIYLRQYERPIYSDIQSRSMTIQQLMDKLESIIPEELYSSRDKYDTQTERSTVYGCCTTVGCICF
;
A
#
# COMPACT_ATOMS: atom_id res chain seq x y z
N MET A 1 3.63 13.10 25.68
CA MET A 1 2.30 13.41 25.06
C MET A 1 2.06 12.37 23.98
N ILE A 2 0.93 11.66 24.00
CA ILE A 2 0.64 10.61 23.00
C ILE A 2 0.23 11.31 21.69
N LYS A 3 0.92 10.97 20.59
CA LYS A 3 0.51 11.40 19.24
C LYS A 3 -0.58 10.44 18.74
N PHE A 4 -1.77 10.95 18.47
CA PHE A 4 -2.92 10.18 17.98
C PHE A 4 -2.78 9.77 16.52
N LYS A 5 -1.96 10.46 15.75
CA LYS A 5 -1.65 10.17 14.37
C LYS A 5 -0.19 9.76 14.29
N PHE A 6 0.05 8.55 13.79
CA PHE A 6 1.41 8.16 13.47
C PHE A 6 1.87 8.99 12.27
N GLU A 7 2.96 9.71 12.44
CA GLU A 7 3.63 10.39 11.35
C GLU A 7 4.25 9.35 10.41
N ASP A 8 4.32 9.68 9.14
CA ASP A 8 5.06 8.88 8.18
C ASP A 8 6.50 8.73 8.66
N ILE A 9 7.09 7.56 8.38
CA ILE A 9 8.48 7.29 8.74
C ILE A 9 9.37 8.22 7.91
N GLU A 10 10.23 8.98 8.59
CA GLU A 10 11.24 9.78 7.92
C GLU A 10 12.20 8.87 7.14
N ILE A 11 12.43 9.20 5.88
CA ILE A 11 13.31 8.46 4.96
C ILE A 11 14.54 9.33 4.71
N PRO A 12 15.67 9.10 5.42
CA PRO A 12 16.89 9.87 5.21
C PRO A 12 17.47 9.60 3.82
N GLU A 13 17.90 10.67 3.13
CA GLU A 13 18.49 10.54 1.79
C GLU A 13 19.72 9.64 1.75
N SER A 14 20.64 9.78 2.72
CA SER A 14 21.88 9.02 2.75
C SER A 14 21.71 7.53 3.11
N ASN A 15 20.70 7.20 3.93
CA ASN A 15 20.41 5.84 4.35
C ASN A 15 18.90 5.62 4.47
N PRO A 16 18.22 5.35 3.36
CA PRO A 16 16.75 5.33 3.31
C PRO A 16 16.11 4.25 4.19
N PHE A 17 16.85 3.20 4.55
CA PHE A 17 16.37 2.13 5.42
C PHE A 17 16.78 2.28 6.89
N GLN A 18 17.42 3.38 7.28
CA GLN A 18 17.87 3.62 8.66
C GLN A 18 16.74 3.46 9.68
N ASN A 19 15.53 3.95 9.35
CA ASN A 19 14.37 3.91 10.22
C ASN A 19 13.46 2.68 9.95
N CYS A 20 13.88 1.76 9.08
CA CYS A 20 13.13 0.55 8.77
C CYS A 20 13.29 -0.50 9.87
N GLN A 21 12.23 -0.76 10.63
CA GLN A 21 12.23 -1.75 11.71
C GLN A 21 11.93 -3.19 11.24
N LEU A 22 11.63 -3.37 9.95
CA LEU A 22 11.15 -4.65 9.40
C LEU A 22 12.23 -5.43 8.63
N GLY A 23 13.49 -5.01 8.69
CA GLY A 23 14.61 -5.71 8.03
C GLY A 23 14.50 -5.76 6.50
N ARG A 24 13.77 -4.82 5.86
CA ARG A 24 13.40 -4.92 4.44
C ARG A 24 14.45 -4.44 3.45
N GLN A 25 15.61 -3.99 3.89
CA GLN A 25 16.67 -3.51 3.01
C GLN A 25 17.18 -4.60 2.08
N GLU A 26 17.23 -5.85 2.53
CA GLU A 26 17.67 -6.98 1.70
C GLU A 26 16.73 -7.19 0.49
N TYR A 27 15.42 -7.06 0.69
CA TYR A 27 14.44 -7.16 -0.39
C TYR A 27 14.58 -6.02 -1.40
N ALA A 28 14.88 -4.81 -0.94
CA ALA A 28 15.16 -3.67 -1.81
C ALA A 28 16.39 -3.92 -2.70
N THR A 29 17.44 -4.53 -2.15
CA THR A 29 18.63 -4.91 -2.91
C THR A 29 18.36 -5.98 -3.96
N ILE A 30 17.53 -6.98 -3.63
CA ILE A 30 17.09 -8.01 -4.60
C ILE A 30 16.31 -7.35 -5.74
N LEU A 31 15.33 -6.50 -5.41
CA LEU A 31 14.52 -5.80 -6.39
C LEU A 31 15.34 -4.85 -7.27
N GLU A 32 16.34 -4.18 -6.69
CA GLU A 32 17.26 -3.33 -7.45
C GLU A 32 18.04 -4.14 -8.50
N ASN A 33 18.54 -5.32 -8.14
CA ASN A 33 19.18 -6.20 -9.09
C ASN A 33 18.22 -6.64 -10.20
N ILE A 34 16.95 -6.92 -9.89
CA ILE A 34 15.95 -7.29 -10.90
C ILE A 34 15.71 -6.13 -11.86
N VAL A 35 15.46 -4.90 -11.36
CA VAL A 35 15.18 -3.75 -12.23
C VAL A 35 16.39 -3.32 -13.06
N ALA A 36 17.61 -3.59 -12.60
CA ALA A 36 18.83 -3.29 -13.35
C ALA A 36 18.92 -4.03 -14.71
N TYR A 37 18.28 -5.19 -14.82
CA TYR A 37 18.20 -5.94 -16.08
C TYR A 37 17.08 -5.45 -17.02
N GLY A 38 16.31 -4.46 -16.64
CA GLY A 38 15.10 -4.00 -17.33
C GLY A 38 15.32 -3.15 -18.58
N LYS A 39 16.40 -3.33 -19.34
CA LYS A 39 16.67 -2.54 -20.56
C LYS A 39 15.63 -2.76 -21.66
N ASP A 40 15.02 -3.93 -21.71
CA ASP A 40 13.95 -4.24 -22.68
C ASP A 40 12.58 -3.73 -22.27
N GLY A 41 12.47 -3.22 -21.04
CA GLY A 41 11.22 -2.76 -20.45
C GLY A 41 10.30 -3.89 -20.05
N TYR A 42 9.68 -3.81 -18.88
CA TYR A 42 8.69 -4.76 -18.40
C TYR A 42 7.87 -4.16 -17.26
N VAL A 43 6.82 -4.86 -16.87
CA VAL A 43 5.96 -4.52 -15.74
C VAL A 43 6.13 -5.56 -14.65
N MET A 44 6.49 -5.13 -13.44
CA MET A 44 6.52 -5.99 -12.26
C MET A 44 5.50 -5.56 -11.23
N SER A 45 4.96 -6.51 -10.47
CA SER A 45 4.18 -6.21 -9.26
C SER A 45 5.03 -6.37 -8.01
N LEU A 46 4.88 -5.41 -7.09
CA LEU A 46 5.26 -5.52 -5.69
C LEU A 46 3.99 -5.80 -4.91
N ASP A 47 3.67 -7.08 -4.74
CA ASP A 47 2.43 -7.51 -4.12
C ASP A 47 2.54 -7.62 -2.60
N GLY A 48 1.48 -7.30 -1.91
CA GLY A 48 1.34 -7.46 -0.47
C GLY A 48 0.01 -6.92 0.03
N ALA A 49 -0.51 -7.45 1.11
CA ALA A 49 -1.81 -7.06 1.67
C ALA A 49 -1.87 -5.59 2.10
N TRP A 50 -3.06 -5.03 2.18
CA TRP A 50 -3.26 -3.69 2.72
C TRP A 50 -2.73 -3.57 4.16
N GLY A 51 -1.98 -2.50 4.42
CA GLY A 51 -1.38 -2.26 5.71
C GLY A 51 -0.13 -3.08 6.00
N SER A 52 0.44 -3.78 5.01
CA SER A 52 1.73 -4.48 5.13
C SER A 52 2.95 -3.54 5.10
N GLY A 53 2.76 -2.24 4.83
CA GLY A 53 3.84 -1.26 4.71
C GLY A 53 4.48 -1.17 3.32
N LYS A 54 3.76 -1.58 2.25
CA LYS A 54 4.22 -1.47 0.84
C LYS A 54 4.63 -0.05 0.46
N THR A 55 3.75 0.93 0.70
CA THR A 55 3.99 2.35 0.39
C THR A 55 5.28 2.87 1.02
N THR A 56 5.49 2.58 2.31
CA THR A 56 6.71 2.97 3.02
C THR A 56 7.94 2.30 2.41
N PHE A 57 7.84 1.00 2.14
CA PHE A 57 8.91 0.25 1.48
C PHE A 57 9.21 0.80 0.09
N ALA A 58 8.20 1.05 -0.74
CA ALA A 58 8.36 1.59 -2.10
C ALA A 58 9.06 2.96 -2.10
N LYS A 59 8.73 3.83 -1.14
CA LYS A 59 9.39 5.14 -0.98
C LYS A 59 10.85 5.00 -0.51
N MET A 60 11.14 4.10 0.45
CA MET A 60 12.51 3.80 0.89
C MET A 60 13.34 3.22 -0.25
N TRP A 61 12.78 2.27 -0.99
CA TRP A 61 13.43 1.67 -2.14
C TRP A 61 13.64 2.68 -3.28
N GLN A 62 12.66 3.54 -3.55
CA GLN A 62 12.84 4.64 -4.51
C GLN A 62 14.05 5.50 -4.17
N GLN A 63 14.23 5.86 -2.90
CA GLN A 63 15.38 6.66 -2.49
C GLN A 63 16.70 5.88 -2.61
N GLN A 64 16.72 4.58 -2.30
CA GLN A 64 17.89 3.72 -2.54
C GLN A 64 18.24 3.66 -4.03
N LEU A 65 17.27 3.47 -4.91
CA LEU A 65 17.46 3.48 -6.35
C LEU A 65 18.09 4.79 -6.83
N LYS A 66 17.60 5.95 -6.34
CA LYS A 66 18.17 7.27 -6.67
C LYS A 66 19.63 7.36 -6.23
N ASN A 67 19.95 6.92 -5.01
CA ASN A 67 21.31 6.92 -4.48
C ASN A 67 22.25 6.06 -5.33
N ASN A 68 21.72 4.99 -5.93
CA ASN A 68 22.44 4.07 -6.80
C ASN A 68 22.38 4.47 -8.29
N GLY A 69 21.97 5.71 -8.60
CA GLY A 69 22.04 6.29 -9.95
C GLY A 69 20.92 5.87 -10.90
N PHE A 70 19.79 5.36 -10.38
CA PHE A 70 18.60 5.17 -11.20
C PHE A 70 17.78 6.46 -11.27
N THR A 71 17.20 6.71 -12.43
CA THR A 71 16.14 7.70 -12.56
C THR A 71 14.82 7.05 -12.15
N THR A 72 14.08 7.67 -11.23
CA THR A 72 12.87 7.09 -10.68
C THR A 72 11.71 8.07 -10.66
N ILE A 73 10.50 7.58 -10.93
CA ILE A 73 9.24 8.31 -10.75
C ILE A 73 8.41 7.54 -9.72
N TYR A 74 7.76 8.28 -8.81
CA TYR A 74 6.76 7.73 -7.90
C TYR A 74 5.43 8.41 -8.19
N PHE A 75 4.44 7.59 -8.52
CA PHE A 75 3.10 8.00 -8.88
C PHE A 75 2.09 7.37 -7.94
N ASN A 76 1.43 8.17 -7.12
CA ASN A 76 0.30 7.71 -6.32
C ASN A 76 -0.95 7.74 -7.19
N ALA A 77 -1.42 6.58 -7.63
CA ALA A 77 -2.56 6.48 -8.53
C ALA A 77 -3.85 6.99 -7.88
N TRP A 78 -4.02 6.75 -6.57
CA TRP A 78 -5.23 7.15 -5.84
C TRP A 78 -5.36 8.68 -5.69
N GLU A 79 -4.27 9.41 -5.60
CA GLU A 79 -4.31 10.87 -5.59
C GLU A 79 -4.77 11.47 -6.93
N HIS A 80 -4.78 10.67 -8.00
CA HIS A 80 -5.08 11.11 -9.36
C HIS A 80 -6.31 10.43 -9.97
N ASP A 81 -7.04 9.60 -9.21
CA ASP A 81 -8.17 8.80 -9.73
C ASP A 81 -9.42 9.62 -10.12
N TYR A 82 -9.44 10.90 -9.77
CA TYR A 82 -10.44 11.86 -10.24
C TYR A 82 -10.23 12.28 -11.71
N MET A 83 -9.10 11.94 -12.31
CA MET A 83 -8.80 12.30 -13.71
C MET A 83 -9.56 11.39 -14.68
N VAL A 84 -9.99 11.96 -15.80
CA VAL A 84 -10.72 11.22 -16.84
C VAL A 84 -9.86 10.15 -17.52
N ASP A 85 -8.59 10.47 -17.77
CA ASP A 85 -7.64 9.56 -18.38
C ASP A 85 -6.28 9.59 -17.66
N PRO A 86 -5.78 8.44 -17.19
CA PRO A 86 -4.51 8.37 -16.47
C PRO A 86 -3.30 8.73 -17.31
N LEU A 87 -3.38 8.67 -18.64
CA LEU A 87 -2.26 9.03 -19.51
C LEU A 87 -1.79 10.47 -19.27
N VAL A 88 -2.73 11.39 -19.00
CA VAL A 88 -2.39 12.80 -18.70
C VAL A 88 -1.54 12.90 -17.43
N ALA A 89 -1.88 12.13 -16.40
CA ALA A 89 -1.13 12.10 -15.15
C ALA A 89 0.25 11.47 -15.35
N LEU A 90 0.34 10.33 -16.04
CA LEU A 90 1.61 9.64 -16.31
C LEU A 90 2.57 10.53 -17.14
N ILE A 91 2.07 11.20 -18.17
CA ILE A 91 2.86 12.17 -18.96
C ILE A 91 3.27 13.38 -18.09
N GLY A 92 2.39 13.84 -17.20
CA GLY A 92 2.68 14.93 -16.28
C GLY A 92 3.86 14.60 -15.35
N GLU A 93 3.97 13.38 -14.86
CA GLU A 93 5.12 12.95 -14.05
C GLU A 93 6.42 12.90 -14.86
N LEU A 94 6.37 12.44 -16.12
CA LEU A 94 7.53 12.51 -17.01
C LEU A 94 7.98 13.97 -17.29
N HIS A 95 7.03 14.89 -17.42
CA HIS A 95 7.34 16.31 -17.59
C HIS A 95 8.10 16.89 -16.39
N ARG A 96 7.74 16.52 -15.17
CA ARG A 96 8.36 17.05 -13.94
C ARG A 96 9.85 16.75 -13.84
N ILE A 97 10.32 15.68 -14.47
CA ILE A 97 11.74 15.29 -14.48
C ILE A 97 12.51 15.76 -15.72
N SER A 98 11.83 16.41 -16.68
CA SER A 98 12.42 16.97 -17.91
C SER A 98 13.07 18.33 -17.63
N THR A 99 14.24 18.34 -16.98
CA THR A 99 14.82 19.55 -16.38
C THR A 99 15.79 20.34 -17.29
N ASN A 100 16.32 19.75 -18.34
CA ASN A 100 17.26 20.40 -19.24
C ASN A 100 16.70 20.55 -20.66
N ASP A 101 17.27 21.46 -21.45
CA ASP A 101 16.78 21.81 -22.81
C ASP A 101 16.71 20.60 -23.77
N LYS A 102 17.69 19.69 -23.71
CA LYS A 102 17.67 18.46 -24.52
C LYS A 102 16.50 17.57 -24.18
N LEU A 103 16.24 17.35 -22.89
CA LEU A 103 15.12 16.56 -22.41
C LEU A 103 13.78 17.22 -22.71
N GLN A 104 13.70 18.54 -22.60
CA GLN A 104 12.49 19.29 -22.97
C GLN A 104 12.17 19.15 -24.46
N MET A 105 13.17 19.21 -25.34
CA MET A 105 12.99 18.99 -26.79
C MET A 105 12.57 17.52 -27.09
N SER A 106 13.17 16.55 -26.44
CA SER A 106 12.79 15.14 -26.59
C SER A 106 11.37 14.90 -26.07
N PHE A 107 11.03 15.50 -24.93
CA PHE A 107 9.70 15.44 -24.33
C PHE A 107 8.62 16.15 -25.16
N ALA A 108 8.92 17.27 -25.80
CA ALA A 108 7.98 17.95 -26.69
C ALA A 108 7.47 17.04 -27.81
N LYS A 109 8.32 16.13 -28.34
CA LYS A 109 7.89 15.11 -29.32
C LYS A 109 6.93 14.10 -28.71
N VAL A 110 7.17 13.68 -27.44
CA VAL A 110 6.24 12.79 -26.70
C VAL A 110 4.88 13.46 -26.59
N ILE A 111 4.83 14.73 -26.18
CA ILE A 111 3.58 15.49 -26.05
C ILE A 111 2.84 15.63 -27.38
N ALA A 112 3.54 16.00 -28.45
CA ALA A 112 2.95 16.14 -29.78
C ALA A 112 2.30 14.83 -30.26
N ASN A 113 2.97 13.70 -30.03
CA ASN A 113 2.46 12.38 -30.40
C ASN A 113 1.33 11.88 -29.48
N ALA A 114 1.41 12.16 -28.18
CA ALA A 114 0.29 11.94 -27.26
C ALA A 114 -0.96 12.73 -27.67
N GLY A 115 -0.77 14.00 -28.10
CA GLY A 115 -1.84 14.84 -28.61
C GLY A 115 -2.57 14.24 -29.82
N LYS A 116 -1.86 13.56 -30.74
CA LYS A 116 -2.46 12.87 -31.88
C LYS A 116 -3.35 11.69 -31.45
N ILE A 117 -2.88 10.87 -30.52
CA ILE A 117 -3.66 9.75 -29.95
C ILE A 117 -4.97 10.28 -29.33
N PHE A 118 -4.89 11.38 -28.56
CA PHE A 118 -6.07 11.93 -27.92
C PHE A 118 -7.01 12.67 -28.86
N SER A 119 -6.50 13.30 -29.93
CA SER A 119 -7.36 13.96 -30.91
C SER A 119 -8.20 12.96 -31.68
N GLY A 120 -7.75 11.72 -31.86
CA GLY A 120 -8.54 10.63 -32.44
C GLY A 120 -9.61 10.09 -31.47
N ILE A 121 -9.28 9.95 -30.18
CA ILE A 121 -10.16 9.30 -29.18
C ILE A 121 -11.00 10.31 -28.41
N LEU A 122 -10.42 11.46 -28.01
CA LEU A 122 -11.04 12.50 -27.18
C LEU A 122 -10.46 13.88 -27.54
N PRO A 123 -10.99 14.57 -28.56
CA PRO A 123 -10.41 15.83 -29.06
C PRO A 123 -10.23 16.94 -28.01
N SER A 124 -11.06 16.96 -26.97
CA SER A 124 -10.95 17.92 -25.86
C SER A 124 -9.71 17.69 -24.99
N ILE A 125 -9.30 16.45 -24.80
CA ILE A 125 -8.12 16.08 -23.99
C ILE A 125 -6.83 16.33 -24.76
N GLY A 126 -6.80 16.02 -26.07
CA GLY A 126 -5.65 16.31 -26.93
C GLY A 126 -5.26 17.78 -26.91
N LYS A 127 -6.24 18.68 -27.02
CA LYS A 127 -6.03 20.13 -26.92
C LYS A 127 -5.54 20.56 -25.54
N THR A 128 -6.02 19.95 -24.48
CA THR A 128 -5.64 20.27 -23.10
C THR A 128 -4.20 19.87 -22.83
N ILE A 129 -3.77 18.69 -23.29
CA ILE A 129 -2.38 18.22 -23.16
C ILE A 129 -1.43 19.14 -23.95
N ALA A 130 -1.73 19.39 -25.22
CA ALA A 130 -0.91 20.26 -26.07
C ALA A 130 -0.78 21.68 -25.47
N LYS A 131 -1.89 22.29 -25.05
CA LYS A 131 -1.88 23.64 -24.45
C LYS A 131 -1.16 23.67 -23.09
N LYS A 132 -1.27 22.64 -22.29
CA LYS A 132 -0.69 22.61 -20.93
C LYS A 132 0.83 22.37 -20.93
N TYR A 133 1.34 21.57 -21.87
CA TYR A 133 2.71 21.07 -21.82
C TYR A 133 3.60 21.44 -23.01
N ALA A 134 3.06 21.84 -24.17
CA ALA A 134 3.83 22.12 -25.39
C ALA A 134 3.66 23.53 -25.97
N GLY A 135 2.84 24.38 -25.34
CA GLY A 135 2.59 25.74 -25.82
C GLY A 135 1.63 25.85 -27.02
N GLU A 136 1.40 27.07 -27.49
CA GLU A 136 0.39 27.33 -28.53
C GLU A 136 0.78 26.81 -29.94
N GLU A 137 2.06 26.64 -30.24
CA GLU A 137 2.52 26.14 -31.54
C GLU A 137 2.15 24.68 -31.81
N ALA A 138 2.02 23.85 -30.76
CA ALA A 138 1.58 22.45 -30.90
C ALA A 138 0.09 22.32 -31.22
N VAL A 139 -0.70 23.36 -31.00
CA VAL A 139 -2.16 23.35 -31.26
C VAL A 139 -2.45 23.46 -32.76
N ASP A 140 -1.59 24.11 -33.53
CA ASP A 140 -1.81 24.32 -34.99
C ASP A 140 -1.56 23.04 -35.80
N ILE A 141 -0.66 22.16 -35.34
CA ILE A 141 -0.44 20.83 -35.93
C ILE A 141 -1.69 19.94 -35.82
N ILE A 142 -2.50 20.17 -34.78
CA ILE A 142 -3.74 19.39 -34.50
C ILE A 142 -4.94 19.89 -35.34
N LYS A 143 -4.93 21.16 -35.77
CA LYS A 143 -6.03 21.76 -36.55
C LYS A 143 -6.09 21.29 -37.99
N ASP A 144 -4.97 21.02 -38.62
CA ASP A 144 -4.90 20.63 -40.04
C ASP A 144 -5.45 19.20 -40.31
N THR A 145 -5.61 18.37 -39.27
CA THR A 145 -6.13 16.99 -39.37
C THR A 145 -7.67 16.92 -39.39
N LEU A 146 -8.38 18.02 -39.18
CA LEU A 146 -9.84 18.06 -38.96
C LEU A 146 -10.70 18.46 -40.16
N SER A 147 -10.12 18.74 -41.33
CA SER A 147 -10.88 19.14 -42.53
C SER A 147 -10.74 18.11 -43.64
N GLU A 148 -11.71 17.27 -43.81
CA GLU A 148 -12.41 16.91 -45.04
C GLU A 148 -13.11 15.56 -44.98
N THR A 149 -14.41 15.60 -45.17
CA THR A 149 -15.35 14.48 -45.30
C THR A 149 -15.26 13.86 -46.69
N LYS A 150 -14.77 12.60 -46.82
CA LYS A 150 -15.11 11.77 -48.00
C LYS A 150 -14.95 10.26 -47.78
N LYS A 151 -16.00 9.51 -48.12
CA LYS A 151 -16.13 8.04 -48.21
C LYS A 151 -15.91 7.28 -46.91
N LEU A 152 -17.00 7.03 -46.23
CA LEU A 152 -17.09 6.46 -44.88
C LEU A 152 -16.17 5.24 -44.62
N PHE A 153 -16.10 4.27 -45.52
CA PHE A 153 -15.32 3.05 -45.26
C PHE A 153 -13.79 3.24 -45.47
N GLN A 154 -13.41 3.98 -46.51
CA GLN A 154 -12.00 4.29 -46.75
C GLN A 154 -11.47 5.22 -45.66
N HIS A 155 -12.29 6.17 -45.23
CA HIS A 155 -11.98 7.09 -44.14
C HIS A 155 -11.78 6.35 -42.80
N GLU A 156 -12.60 5.35 -42.48
CA GLU A 156 -12.41 4.56 -41.25
C GLU A 156 -11.14 3.69 -41.29
N LEU A 157 -10.77 3.13 -42.45
CA LEU A 157 -9.52 2.40 -42.60
C LEU A 157 -8.29 3.31 -42.53
N ASP A 158 -8.37 4.50 -43.13
CA ASP A 158 -7.27 5.47 -43.08
C ASP A 158 -7.13 6.01 -41.63
N LYS A 159 -8.24 6.29 -40.97
CA LYS A 159 -8.25 6.67 -39.55
C LYS A 159 -7.67 5.57 -38.64
N TYR A 160 -8.04 4.31 -38.87
CA TYR A 160 -7.47 3.18 -38.13
C TYR A 160 -5.95 3.09 -38.29
N LYS A 161 -5.44 3.24 -39.53
CA LYS A 161 -3.99 3.27 -39.79
C LYS A 161 -3.32 4.44 -39.09
N GLU A 162 -3.89 5.65 -39.18
CA GLU A 162 -3.37 6.84 -38.50
C GLU A 162 -3.32 6.66 -36.98
N GLU A 163 -4.31 6.00 -36.39
CA GLU A 163 -4.34 5.68 -34.96
C GLU A 163 -3.23 4.68 -34.59
N CYS A 164 -3.04 3.60 -35.38
CA CYS A 164 -1.97 2.64 -35.17
C CYS A 164 -0.59 3.27 -35.31
N ASP A 165 -0.38 4.06 -36.38
CA ASP A 165 0.88 4.77 -36.63
C ASP A 165 1.17 5.82 -35.51
N SER A 166 0.13 6.45 -35.00
CA SER A 166 0.24 7.40 -33.90
C SER A 166 0.68 6.74 -32.59
N ILE A 167 0.16 5.55 -32.29
CA ILE A 167 0.55 4.77 -31.10
C ILE A 167 2.02 4.35 -31.23
N GLU A 168 2.43 3.82 -32.38
CA GLU A 168 3.82 3.42 -32.61
C GLU A 168 4.78 4.60 -32.54
N THR A 169 4.43 5.71 -33.18
CA THR A 169 5.22 6.95 -33.14
C THR A 169 5.34 7.50 -31.71
N PHE A 170 4.28 7.43 -30.93
CA PHE A 170 4.30 7.80 -29.52
C PHE A 170 5.27 6.90 -28.74
N ARG A 171 5.16 5.57 -28.89
CA ARG A 171 6.04 4.61 -28.21
C ARG A 171 7.51 4.83 -28.55
N LEU A 172 7.83 5.08 -29.82
CA LEU A 172 9.18 5.39 -30.27
C LEU A 172 9.69 6.72 -29.66
N SER A 173 8.85 7.76 -29.63
CA SER A 173 9.24 9.04 -29.04
C SER A 173 9.47 8.92 -27.52
N LEU A 174 8.67 8.12 -26.85
CA LEU A 174 8.79 7.86 -25.41
C LEU A 174 10.03 6.99 -25.10
N ALA A 175 10.34 5.99 -25.92
CA ALA A 175 11.56 5.18 -25.78
C ALA A 175 12.83 6.02 -25.96
N ASN A 176 12.85 6.90 -26.95
CA ASN A 176 13.96 7.84 -27.15
C ASN A 176 14.10 8.80 -25.97
N PHE A 177 12.98 9.34 -25.46
CA PHE A 177 12.98 10.18 -24.26
C PHE A 177 13.50 9.43 -23.04
N ALA A 178 13.05 8.19 -22.80
CA ALA A 178 13.51 7.37 -21.69
C ALA A 178 15.02 7.07 -21.77
N THR A 179 15.53 6.81 -22.97
CA THR A 179 16.98 6.62 -23.21
C THR A 179 17.78 7.91 -23.00
N ASP A 180 17.26 9.05 -23.45
CA ASP A 180 17.91 10.35 -23.20
C ASP A 180 17.94 10.71 -21.70
N LEU A 181 16.88 10.35 -20.97
CA LEU A 181 16.71 10.63 -19.55
C LEU A 181 17.56 9.72 -18.67
N ALA A 182 17.65 8.45 -19.02
CA ALA A 182 18.29 7.39 -18.23
C ALA A 182 19.15 6.48 -19.13
N PRO A 183 20.31 6.97 -19.62
CA PRO A 183 21.09 6.25 -20.65
C PRO A 183 21.75 4.96 -20.15
N GLU A 184 22.14 4.90 -18.89
CA GLU A 184 22.90 3.76 -18.35
C GLU A 184 21.99 2.71 -17.74
N LYS A 185 20.96 3.13 -17.03
CA LYS A 185 20.02 2.29 -16.28
C LYS A 185 18.59 2.58 -16.73
N PRO A 186 17.65 1.62 -16.62
CA PRO A 186 16.27 1.88 -16.97
C PRO A 186 15.64 2.92 -16.03
N LEU A 187 14.68 3.68 -16.56
CA LEU A 187 13.76 4.49 -15.76
C LEU A 187 12.85 3.55 -14.98
N VAL A 188 12.82 3.72 -13.67
CA VAL A 188 11.91 2.95 -12.79
C VAL A 188 10.69 3.80 -12.44
N PHE A 189 9.52 3.38 -12.91
CA PHE A 189 8.26 4.05 -12.70
C PHE A 189 7.42 3.29 -11.67
N ILE A 190 7.37 3.77 -10.43
CA ILE A 190 6.63 3.15 -9.33
C ILE A 190 5.22 3.71 -9.30
N VAL A 191 4.22 2.84 -9.49
CA VAL A 191 2.78 3.15 -9.38
C VAL A 191 2.27 2.55 -8.08
N ASP A 192 1.85 3.37 -7.14
CA ASP A 192 1.36 2.93 -5.83
C ASP A 192 -0.14 3.20 -5.68
N GLU A 193 -0.78 2.45 -4.80
CA GLU A 193 -2.19 2.59 -4.41
C GLU A 193 -3.20 2.42 -5.57
N LEU A 194 -2.82 1.70 -6.65
CA LEU A 194 -3.70 1.42 -7.78
C LEU A 194 -4.93 0.58 -7.38
N ASP A 195 -4.75 -0.30 -6.41
CA ASP A 195 -5.77 -1.16 -5.81
C ASP A 195 -6.82 -0.42 -4.97
N ARG A 196 -6.63 0.90 -4.72
CA ARG A 196 -7.58 1.77 -4.02
C ARG A 196 -8.37 2.69 -4.95
N CYS A 197 -7.97 2.75 -6.21
CA CYS A 197 -8.59 3.63 -7.18
C CYS A 197 -10.01 3.18 -7.54
N ASN A 198 -10.79 4.12 -8.09
CA ASN A 198 -12.00 3.78 -8.82
C ASN A 198 -11.69 2.67 -9.84
N PRO A 199 -12.49 1.58 -9.90
CA PRO A 199 -12.24 0.45 -10.79
C PRO A 199 -12.00 0.84 -12.25
N THR A 200 -12.77 1.81 -12.78
CA THR A 200 -12.60 2.31 -14.14
C THR A 200 -11.21 2.95 -14.35
N PHE A 201 -10.74 3.71 -13.38
CA PHE A 201 -9.42 4.34 -13.45
C PHE A 201 -8.30 3.30 -13.35
N ALA A 202 -8.42 2.34 -12.42
CA ALA A 202 -7.44 1.29 -12.23
C ALA A 202 -7.22 0.46 -13.50
N VAL A 203 -8.31 0.01 -14.15
CA VAL A 203 -8.26 -0.73 -15.42
C VAL A 203 -7.63 0.11 -16.52
N LYS A 204 -8.02 1.39 -16.66
CA LYS A 204 -7.42 2.29 -17.64
C LYS A 204 -5.92 2.48 -17.43
N VAL A 205 -5.44 2.59 -16.18
CA VAL A 205 -3.99 2.67 -15.89
C VAL A 205 -3.27 1.43 -16.42
N LEU A 206 -3.77 0.24 -16.13
CA LEU A 206 -3.20 -1.02 -16.64
C LEU A 206 -3.15 -1.05 -18.18
N GLU A 207 -4.25 -0.69 -18.83
CA GLU A 207 -4.34 -0.63 -20.29
C GLU A 207 -3.36 0.40 -20.89
N ARG A 208 -3.23 1.58 -20.28
CA ARG A 208 -2.29 2.61 -20.76
C ARG A 208 -0.84 2.14 -20.59
N ILE A 209 -0.50 1.52 -19.47
CA ILE A 209 0.83 0.95 -19.26
C ILE A 209 1.13 -0.10 -20.34
N LYS A 210 0.23 -1.06 -20.57
CA LYS A 210 0.45 -2.13 -21.54
C LYS A 210 0.57 -1.62 -22.98
N HIS A 211 -0.34 -0.75 -23.39
CA HIS A 211 -0.44 -0.36 -24.80
C HIS A 211 0.50 0.79 -25.18
N LEU A 212 0.86 1.65 -24.24
CA LEU A 212 1.61 2.85 -24.53
C LEU A 212 3.01 2.89 -23.90
N PHE A 213 3.18 2.28 -22.74
CA PHE A 213 4.40 2.37 -21.94
C PHE A 213 5.21 1.08 -21.83
N ALA A 214 4.74 -0.05 -22.38
CA ALA A 214 5.54 -1.27 -22.49
C ALA A 214 6.59 -1.11 -23.60
N ILE A 215 7.66 -0.38 -23.30
CA ILE A 215 8.73 0.03 -24.19
C ILE A 215 10.10 -0.19 -23.54
N PRO A 216 11.17 -0.30 -24.33
CA PRO A 216 12.53 -0.37 -23.78
C PRO A 216 12.88 0.79 -22.87
N HIS A 217 13.76 0.56 -21.93
CA HIS A 217 14.27 1.50 -20.93
C HIS A 217 13.26 2.00 -19.87
N ILE A 218 12.06 1.46 -19.80
CA ILE A 218 11.12 1.76 -18.71
C ILE A 218 10.71 0.48 -18.00
N VAL A 219 10.92 0.42 -16.69
CA VAL A 219 10.41 -0.64 -15.81
C VAL A 219 9.27 -0.05 -14.97
N PHE A 220 8.07 -0.61 -15.13
CA PHE A 220 6.95 -0.28 -14.26
C PHE A 220 6.92 -1.20 -13.04
N VAL A 221 6.76 -0.60 -11.86
CA VAL A 221 6.58 -1.32 -10.60
C VAL A 221 5.22 -0.98 -10.04
N LEU A 222 4.30 -1.94 -10.03
CA LEU A 222 2.96 -1.79 -9.48
C LEU A 222 2.97 -2.25 -8.01
N ALA A 223 2.98 -1.30 -7.07
CA ALA A 223 2.89 -1.61 -5.63
C ALA A 223 1.40 -1.77 -5.27
N ILE A 224 0.92 -3.01 -5.28
CA ILE A 224 -0.50 -3.36 -5.22
C ILE A 224 -0.81 -4.42 -4.16
N ASP A 225 -2.06 -4.46 -3.74
CA ASP A 225 -2.71 -5.63 -3.17
C ASP A 225 -3.45 -6.33 -4.32
N LYS A 226 -2.85 -7.44 -4.80
CA LYS A 226 -3.35 -8.14 -6.00
C LYS A 226 -4.78 -8.63 -5.83
N GLU A 227 -5.17 -9.06 -4.64
CA GLU A 227 -6.52 -9.52 -4.35
C GLU A 227 -7.52 -8.37 -4.49
N GLN A 228 -7.21 -7.21 -3.92
CA GLN A 228 -8.07 -6.03 -3.99
C GLN A 228 -8.16 -5.48 -5.41
N LEU A 229 -7.06 -5.50 -6.15
CA LEU A 229 -7.08 -5.10 -7.57
C LEU A 229 -7.90 -6.07 -8.42
N CYS A 230 -7.85 -7.38 -8.15
CA CYS A 230 -8.75 -8.36 -8.77
C CYS A 230 -10.22 -8.04 -8.49
N ASN A 231 -10.57 -7.70 -7.25
CA ASN A 231 -11.93 -7.30 -6.88
C ASN A 231 -12.38 -6.04 -7.66
N SER A 232 -11.48 -5.07 -7.82
CA SER A 232 -11.75 -3.87 -8.64
C SER A 232 -12.01 -4.21 -10.11
N ILE A 233 -11.26 -5.15 -10.69
CA ILE A 233 -11.45 -5.63 -12.07
C ILE A 233 -12.80 -6.32 -12.20
N CYS A 234 -13.16 -7.23 -11.27
CA CYS A 234 -14.50 -7.86 -11.25
C CYS A 234 -15.61 -6.82 -11.20
N GLY A 235 -15.46 -5.79 -10.34
CA GLY A 235 -16.39 -4.68 -10.24
C GLY A 235 -16.53 -3.87 -11.53
N PHE A 236 -15.41 -3.63 -12.24
CA PHE A 236 -15.40 -2.91 -13.52
C PHE A 236 -16.19 -3.64 -14.61
N TYR A 237 -16.01 -4.94 -14.73
CA TYR A 237 -16.70 -5.77 -15.71
C TYR A 237 -18.12 -6.21 -15.27
N GLY A 238 -18.50 -5.92 -14.02
CA GLY A 238 -19.81 -6.27 -13.47
C GLY A 238 -20.09 -7.76 -13.38
N SER A 239 -19.05 -8.59 -13.23
CA SER A 239 -19.16 -10.05 -13.18
C SER A 239 -18.14 -10.69 -12.27
N ASP A 240 -18.61 -11.49 -11.32
CA ASP A 240 -17.77 -12.30 -10.44
C ASP A 240 -17.18 -13.53 -11.17
N SER A 241 -17.66 -13.83 -12.38
CA SER A 241 -17.19 -14.98 -13.17
C SER A 241 -15.91 -14.70 -13.97
N ILE A 242 -15.47 -13.44 -14.05
CA ILE A 242 -14.21 -13.09 -14.71
C ILE A 242 -13.02 -13.60 -13.91
N ASN A 243 -12.08 -14.26 -14.56
CA ASN A 243 -10.81 -14.59 -13.94
C ASN A 243 -9.88 -13.37 -13.92
N ALA A 244 -10.08 -12.51 -12.93
CA ALA A 244 -9.33 -11.27 -12.79
C ALA A 244 -7.82 -11.52 -12.56
N ALA A 245 -7.44 -12.62 -11.91
CA ALA A 245 -6.04 -12.98 -11.73
C ALA A 245 -5.36 -13.30 -13.08
N GLU A 246 -6.06 -14.03 -13.96
CA GLU A 246 -5.56 -14.32 -15.32
C GLU A 246 -5.57 -13.06 -16.20
N TYR A 247 -6.53 -12.18 -15.99
CA TYR A 247 -6.54 -10.88 -16.65
C TYR A 247 -5.31 -10.05 -16.28
N LEU A 248 -4.96 -9.97 -14.99
CA LEU A 248 -3.77 -9.25 -14.51
C LEU A 248 -2.45 -9.80 -15.04
N ARG A 249 -2.33 -11.12 -15.24
CA ARG A 249 -1.15 -11.74 -15.84
C ARG A 249 -0.83 -11.24 -17.26
N ARG A 250 -1.78 -10.63 -17.94
CA ARG A 250 -1.54 -10.02 -19.25
C ARG A 250 -0.81 -8.67 -19.16
N PHE A 251 -0.74 -8.09 -17.98
CA PHE A 251 -0.14 -6.78 -17.72
C PHE A 251 1.14 -6.87 -16.91
N ILE A 252 1.31 -7.93 -16.13
CA ILE A 252 2.42 -8.11 -15.18
C ILE A 252 3.30 -9.24 -15.71
N ASP A 253 4.56 -8.92 -16.01
CA ASP A 253 5.56 -9.85 -16.50
C ASP A 253 6.28 -10.56 -15.35
N VAL A 254 6.51 -9.85 -14.23
CA VAL A 254 7.21 -10.35 -13.04
C VAL A 254 6.39 -10.08 -11.80
N GLU A 255 6.13 -11.10 -11.01
CA GLU A 255 5.45 -10.96 -9.73
C GLU A 255 6.46 -11.10 -8.59
N TYR A 256 6.55 -10.09 -7.72
CA TYR A 256 7.32 -10.15 -6.48
C TYR A 256 6.40 -9.97 -5.29
N TYR A 257 6.39 -10.94 -4.40
CA TYR A 257 5.62 -10.88 -3.16
C TYR A 257 6.48 -10.31 -2.04
N LEU A 258 6.04 -9.19 -1.45
CA LEU A 258 6.72 -8.59 -0.30
C LEU A 258 6.47 -9.46 0.93
N PRO A 259 7.49 -10.06 1.54
CA PRO A 259 7.32 -10.94 2.69
C PRO A 259 6.56 -10.27 3.84
N ALA A 260 5.77 -11.08 4.53
CA ALA A 260 5.08 -10.63 5.73
C ALA A 260 6.10 -10.10 6.76
N PRO A 261 5.77 -9.01 7.45
CA PRO A 261 6.66 -8.48 8.46
C PRO A 261 6.78 -9.42 9.66
N ASP A 262 7.92 -9.38 10.35
CA ASP A 262 8.03 -9.96 11.67
C ASP A 262 7.19 -9.18 12.67
N TYR A 263 6.17 -9.84 13.21
CA TYR A 263 5.23 -9.23 14.14
C TYR A 263 5.88 -8.81 15.45
N GLU A 264 6.83 -9.58 15.95
CA GLU A 264 7.49 -9.28 17.22
C GLU A 264 8.30 -8.00 17.14
N THR A 265 9.14 -7.88 16.11
CA THR A 265 9.94 -6.68 15.86
C THR A 265 9.07 -5.43 15.67
N PHE A 266 7.97 -5.56 14.93
CA PHE A 266 7.07 -4.44 14.72
C PHE A 266 6.29 -4.06 15.98
N PHE A 267 5.83 -5.06 16.74
CA PHE A 267 5.15 -4.84 18.01
C PHE A 267 6.05 -4.09 18.99
N ASP A 268 7.32 -4.53 19.14
CA ASP A 268 8.29 -3.87 20.00
C ASP A 268 8.57 -2.43 19.59
N TYR A 269 8.68 -2.18 18.29
CA TYR A 269 8.82 -0.83 17.78
C TYR A 269 7.64 0.07 18.19
N ILE A 270 6.39 -0.38 17.99
CA ILE A 270 5.19 0.40 18.36
C ILE A 270 5.06 0.52 19.88
N TYR A 271 5.38 -0.53 20.63
CA TYR A 271 5.38 -0.53 22.10
C TYR A 271 6.29 0.57 22.65
N ASN A 272 7.52 0.63 22.16
CA ASN A 272 8.49 1.65 22.54
C ASN A 272 8.04 3.07 22.10
N LYS A 273 7.56 3.20 20.86
CA LYS A 273 7.10 4.48 20.30
C LYS A 273 5.94 5.10 21.07
N LEU A 274 5.05 4.27 21.62
CA LEU A 274 3.93 4.70 22.46
C LEU A 274 4.28 4.89 23.93
N GLY A 275 5.51 4.59 24.36
CA GLY A 275 6.01 4.79 25.71
C GLY A 275 5.26 3.96 26.76
N PHE A 276 5.07 2.66 26.49
CA PHE A 276 4.42 1.77 27.45
C PHE A 276 5.29 1.57 28.71
N ASP A 277 6.61 1.46 28.57
CA ASP A 277 7.51 1.33 29.72
C ASP A 277 7.44 2.53 30.63
N ASP A 278 7.48 3.73 30.07
CA ASP A 278 7.32 4.99 30.85
C ASP A 278 5.99 5.03 31.60
N PHE A 279 4.94 4.51 30.96
CA PHE A 279 3.63 4.43 31.58
C PHE A 279 3.63 3.51 32.78
N PHE A 280 4.13 2.27 32.63
CA PHE A 280 4.13 1.28 33.71
C PHE A 280 5.05 1.73 34.87
N ILE A 281 6.23 2.28 34.58
CA ILE A 281 7.16 2.79 35.61
C ILE A 281 6.51 3.94 36.41
N LYS A 282 5.84 4.88 35.76
CA LYS A 282 5.18 6.03 36.41
C LYS A 282 3.96 5.63 37.23
N ASN A 283 3.28 4.56 36.84
CA ASN A 283 2.06 4.10 37.47
C ASN A 283 2.28 2.88 38.36
N THR A 284 3.56 2.55 38.69
CA THR A 284 3.88 1.52 39.68
C THR A 284 3.31 1.96 41.03
N LEU A 285 2.40 1.17 41.55
CA LEU A 285 1.77 1.40 42.84
C LEU A 285 2.79 1.16 43.97
N SER A 286 2.71 1.98 45.03
CA SER A 286 3.54 1.86 46.22
C SER A 286 3.35 0.53 46.99
N ASP A 287 2.34 -0.26 46.66
CA ASP A 287 1.89 -1.43 47.45
C ASP A 287 2.07 -2.78 46.72
N GLY A 288 3.25 -3.04 46.16
CA GLY A 288 3.62 -4.41 45.80
C GLY A 288 3.23 -4.90 44.41
N PHE A 289 2.67 -4.03 43.55
CA PHE A 289 2.44 -4.39 42.15
C PHE A 289 3.73 -4.28 41.34
N ASP A 290 4.16 -5.41 40.76
CA ASP A 290 5.35 -5.42 39.92
C ASP A 290 5.02 -4.93 38.50
N ALA A 291 5.48 -3.73 38.15
CA ALA A 291 5.33 -3.16 36.80
C ALA A 291 5.84 -4.12 35.71
N ARG A 292 6.89 -4.87 35.98
CA ARG A 292 7.46 -5.83 35.01
C ARG A 292 6.53 -6.99 34.72
N SER A 293 5.79 -7.45 35.72
CA SER A 293 4.79 -8.50 35.52
C SER A 293 3.66 -8.04 34.58
N TYR A 294 3.17 -6.82 34.75
CA TYR A 294 2.15 -6.24 33.86
C TYR A 294 2.66 -6.00 32.44
N GLN A 295 3.90 -5.53 32.30
CA GLN A 295 4.54 -5.36 30.99
C GLN A 295 4.65 -6.70 30.27
N HIS A 296 5.12 -7.72 30.97
CA HIS A 296 5.28 -9.06 30.41
C HIS A 296 3.93 -9.67 30.01
N ALA A 297 2.94 -9.58 30.88
CA ALA A 297 1.58 -10.09 30.60
C ALA A 297 0.98 -9.41 29.36
N LEU A 298 1.05 -8.08 29.30
CA LEU A 298 0.58 -7.32 28.13
C LEU A 298 1.27 -7.76 26.86
N LYS A 299 2.61 -7.77 26.88
CA LYS A 299 3.41 -8.06 25.68
C LYS A 299 3.17 -9.49 25.19
N SER A 300 3.29 -10.48 26.09
CA SER A 300 3.11 -11.90 25.75
C SER A 300 1.69 -12.18 25.23
N PHE A 301 0.66 -11.71 25.93
CA PHE A 301 -0.72 -11.90 25.52
C PHE A 301 -1.03 -11.21 24.19
N SER A 302 -0.72 -9.92 24.07
CA SER A 302 -1.04 -9.15 22.86
C SER A 302 -0.32 -9.69 21.64
N LEU A 303 0.98 -10.02 21.75
CA LEU A 303 1.76 -10.54 20.63
C LEU A 303 1.19 -11.87 20.12
N LYS A 304 0.92 -12.83 21.01
CA LYS A 304 0.34 -14.13 20.65
C LYS A 304 -1.04 -13.95 19.99
N LEU A 305 -1.89 -13.09 20.57
CA LEU A 305 -3.23 -12.81 20.02
C LEU A 305 -3.16 -12.18 18.62
N LEU A 306 -2.34 -11.13 18.44
CA LEU A 306 -2.24 -10.40 17.17
C LEU A 306 -1.60 -11.26 16.07
N ALA A 307 -0.56 -12.03 16.41
CA ALA A 307 0.11 -12.93 15.47
C ALA A 307 -0.81 -14.07 14.99
N SER A 308 -1.57 -14.70 15.91
CA SER A 308 -2.52 -15.77 15.56
C SER A 308 -3.60 -15.31 14.57
N LYS A 309 -4.02 -14.05 14.66
CA LYS A 309 -5.06 -13.44 13.81
C LYS A 309 -4.51 -12.79 12.54
N LYS A 310 -3.20 -12.83 12.33
CA LYS A 310 -2.51 -12.27 11.15
C LYS A 310 -2.92 -10.83 10.82
N LEU A 311 -3.03 -9.98 11.85
CA LEU A 311 -3.45 -8.60 11.66
C LEU A 311 -2.41 -7.82 10.83
N SER A 312 -2.87 -6.88 10.00
CA SER A 312 -1.97 -5.99 9.28
C SER A 312 -1.24 -5.03 10.23
N LEU A 313 -0.08 -4.49 9.81
CA LEU A 313 0.70 -3.54 10.63
C LEU A 313 -0.15 -2.34 11.07
N ARG A 314 -1.01 -1.82 10.18
CA ARG A 314 -1.93 -0.72 10.50
C ARG A 314 -2.96 -1.12 11.57
N GLN A 315 -3.42 -2.36 11.56
CA GLN A 315 -4.33 -2.87 12.59
C GLN A 315 -3.60 -3.01 13.93
N VAL A 316 -2.36 -3.49 13.92
CA VAL A 316 -1.50 -3.57 15.12
C VAL A 316 -1.26 -2.16 15.70
N GLU A 317 -0.90 -1.17 14.86
CA GLU A 317 -0.74 0.23 15.28
C GLU A 317 -2.00 0.78 15.98
N LYS A 318 -3.16 0.60 15.37
CA LYS A 318 -4.44 1.05 15.93
C LYS A 318 -4.77 0.33 17.23
N PHE A 319 -4.56 -0.98 17.29
CA PHE A 319 -4.77 -1.76 18.50
C PHE A 319 -3.91 -1.22 19.64
N MET A 320 -2.60 -1.08 19.40
CA MET A 320 -1.64 -0.61 20.41
C MET A 320 -1.94 0.83 20.86
N LEU A 321 -2.37 1.70 19.93
CA LEU A 321 -2.79 3.07 20.29
C LEU A 321 -4.00 3.05 21.20
N HIS A 322 -5.05 2.30 20.88
CA HIS A 322 -6.25 2.18 21.73
C HIS A 322 -5.92 1.59 23.08
N MET A 323 -5.03 0.59 23.10
CA MET A 323 -4.51 -0.01 24.32
C MET A 323 -3.84 1.05 25.22
N ARG A 324 -2.93 1.83 24.65
CA ARG A 324 -2.21 2.88 25.39
C ARG A 324 -3.14 3.96 25.91
N LEU A 325 -4.17 4.32 25.13
CA LEU A 325 -5.21 5.28 25.56
C LEU A 325 -6.08 4.70 26.68
N ALA A 326 -6.54 3.47 26.57
CA ALA A 326 -7.35 2.83 27.60
C ALA A 326 -6.60 2.75 28.93
N LEU A 327 -5.34 2.32 28.91
CA LEU A 327 -4.49 2.29 30.10
C LEU A 327 -4.36 3.68 30.76
N GLN A 328 -4.28 4.75 29.96
CA GLN A 328 -4.16 6.10 30.51
C GLN A 328 -5.41 6.61 31.24
N THR A 329 -6.56 6.01 30.97
CA THR A 329 -7.82 6.36 31.66
C THR A 329 -7.97 5.71 33.03
N ILE A 330 -7.12 4.74 33.37
CA ILE A 330 -7.15 4.03 34.64
C ILE A 330 -6.48 4.90 35.72
N PRO A 331 -7.14 5.17 36.84
CA PRO A 331 -6.52 5.89 37.95
C PRO A 331 -5.29 5.14 38.51
N VAL A 332 -4.30 5.88 38.96
CA VAL A 332 -3.00 5.34 39.43
C VAL A 332 -3.14 4.32 40.58
N ASN A 333 -4.21 4.35 41.34
CA ASN A 333 -4.43 3.44 42.47
C ASN A 333 -5.17 2.15 42.12
N TYR A 334 -5.43 1.90 40.82
CA TYR A 334 -6.14 0.68 40.37
C TYR A 334 -5.21 -0.22 39.58
N ALA A 335 -5.37 -1.53 39.78
CA ALA A 335 -4.67 -2.52 38.99
C ALA A 335 -5.11 -2.45 37.51
N PRO A 336 -4.19 -2.34 36.56
CA PRO A 336 -4.56 -2.07 35.18
C PRO A 336 -5.13 -3.26 34.41
N TYR A 337 -4.91 -4.52 34.83
CA TYR A 337 -5.29 -5.74 34.09
C TYR A 337 -5.06 -5.60 32.57
N PRO A 338 -3.82 -5.38 32.13
CA PRO A 338 -3.55 -4.93 30.77
C PRO A 338 -3.90 -5.98 29.69
N ASP A 339 -3.81 -7.27 30.02
CA ASP A 339 -4.21 -8.40 29.19
C ASP A 339 -5.73 -8.43 28.96
N LEU A 340 -6.53 -8.18 30.01
CA LEU A 340 -7.98 -8.06 29.89
C LEU A 340 -8.37 -6.87 29.01
N ILE A 341 -7.73 -5.72 29.21
CA ILE A 341 -7.98 -4.53 28.38
C ILE A 341 -7.61 -4.81 26.93
N ALA A 342 -6.46 -5.45 26.68
CA ALA A 342 -6.05 -5.85 25.34
C ALA A 342 -7.10 -6.74 24.68
N PHE A 343 -7.62 -7.72 25.42
CA PHE A 343 -8.65 -8.61 24.91
C PHE A 343 -9.96 -7.89 24.60
N LEU A 344 -10.44 -7.03 25.49
CA LEU A 344 -11.66 -6.25 25.27
C LEU A 344 -11.52 -5.28 24.08
N ILE A 345 -10.35 -4.68 23.88
CA ILE A 345 -10.07 -3.84 22.70
C ILE A 345 -10.08 -4.69 21.44
N TYR A 346 -9.47 -5.88 21.46
CA TYR A 346 -9.51 -6.82 20.35
C TYR A 346 -10.96 -7.18 19.99
N LEU A 347 -11.76 -7.61 20.96
CA LEU A 347 -13.17 -7.93 20.73
C LEU A 347 -13.96 -6.74 20.15
N ARG A 348 -13.76 -5.56 20.69
CA ARG A 348 -14.43 -4.35 20.22
C ARG A 348 -14.10 -4.00 18.77
N GLN A 349 -12.85 -4.26 18.33
CA GLN A 349 -12.40 -3.90 17.01
C GLN A 349 -12.69 -4.96 15.95
N TYR A 350 -12.58 -6.24 16.33
CA TYR A 350 -12.56 -7.35 15.37
C TYR A 350 -13.67 -8.36 15.56
N GLU A 351 -14.21 -8.46 16.79
CA GLU A 351 -15.28 -9.39 17.16
C GLU A 351 -16.48 -8.63 17.77
N ARG A 352 -16.90 -7.60 17.08
CA ARG A 352 -17.91 -6.65 17.56
C ARG A 352 -19.23 -7.29 18.04
N PRO A 353 -19.76 -8.38 17.41
CA PRO A 353 -20.95 -9.06 17.94
C PRO A 353 -20.75 -9.58 19.35
N ILE A 354 -19.62 -10.25 19.62
CA ILE A 354 -19.31 -10.80 20.95
C ILE A 354 -19.12 -9.68 21.97
N TYR A 355 -18.42 -8.60 21.57
CA TYR A 355 -18.29 -7.42 22.43
C TYR A 355 -19.65 -6.81 22.81
N SER A 356 -20.57 -6.70 21.85
CA SER A 356 -21.92 -6.20 22.06
C SER A 356 -22.73 -7.09 22.99
N ASP A 357 -22.62 -8.41 22.81
CA ASP A 357 -23.28 -9.40 23.67
C ASP A 357 -22.76 -9.33 25.13
N ILE A 358 -21.46 -9.12 25.32
CA ILE A 358 -20.86 -8.87 26.64
C ILE A 358 -21.43 -7.58 27.25
N GLN A 359 -21.47 -6.50 26.49
CA GLN A 359 -21.93 -5.19 26.96
C GLN A 359 -23.42 -5.23 27.34
N SER A 360 -24.26 -5.94 26.59
CA SER A 360 -25.70 -6.06 26.81
C SER A 360 -26.05 -7.16 27.83
N ARG A 361 -25.08 -7.95 28.28
CA ARG A 361 -25.28 -9.12 29.17
C ARG A 361 -26.28 -10.13 28.60
N SER A 362 -26.28 -10.32 27.27
CA SER A 362 -27.25 -11.17 26.57
C SER A 362 -26.88 -12.67 26.58
N MET A 363 -25.67 -13.03 27.05
CA MET A 363 -25.18 -14.39 27.09
C MET A 363 -25.03 -14.91 28.51
N THR A 364 -25.19 -16.24 28.66
CA THR A 364 -24.76 -16.91 29.87
C THR A 364 -23.22 -17.01 29.95
N ILE A 365 -22.69 -17.23 31.14
CA ILE A 365 -21.25 -17.43 31.36
C ILE A 365 -20.71 -18.58 30.49
N GLN A 366 -21.44 -19.70 30.39
CA GLN A 366 -21.00 -20.84 29.58
C GLN A 366 -20.92 -20.47 28.08
N GLN A 367 -21.94 -19.81 27.54
CA GLN A 367 -21.95 -19.36 26.14
C GLN A 367 -20.83 -18.37 25.85
N LEU A 368 -20.51 -17.50 26.82
CA LEU A 368 -19.38 -16.58 26.70
C LEU A 368 -18.05 -17.35 26.66
N MET A 369 -17.87 -18.32 27.60
CA MET A 369 -16.65 -19.15 27.65
C MET A 369 -16.43 -19.89 26.33
N ASP A 370 -17.46 -20.59 25.81
CA ASP A 370 -17.38 -21.34 24.56
C ASP A 370 -16.96 -20.43 23.36
N LYS A 371 -17.50 -19.21 23.31
CA LYS A 371 -17.12 -18.23 22.27
C LYS A 371 -15.68 -17.70 22.45
N LEU A 372 -15.27 -17.42 23.68
CA LEU A 372 -13.93 -16.92 23.97
C LEU A 372 -12.85 -17.97 23.68
N GLU A 373 -13.11 -19.24 23.97
CA GLU A 373 -12.22 -20.35 23.62
C GLU A 373 -11.97 -20.46 22.12
N SER A 374 -12.96 -20.13 21.28
CA SER A 374 -12.77 -20.11 19.82
C SER A 374 -11.90 -18.96 19.31
N ILE A 375 -11.72 -17.92 20.11
CA ILE A 375 -10.98 -16.70 19.73
C ILE A 375 -9.55 -16.74 20.27
N ILE A 376 -9.38 -17.18 21.50
CA ILE A 376 -8.08 -17.17 22.18
C ILE A 376 -7.20 -18.28 21.57
N PRO A 377 -5.97 -17.96 21.15
CA PRO A 377 -5.06 -18.95 20.57
C PRO A 377 -4.74 -20.11 21.53
N GLU A 378 -4.61 -21.32 20.99
CA GLU A 378 -4.25 -22.51 21.79
C GLU A 378 -2.92 -22.33 22.53
N GLU A 379 -1.97 -21.57 21.99
CA GLU A 379 -0.68 -21.26 22.62
C GLU A 379 -0.83 -20.47 23.93
N LEU A 380 -1.96 -19.82 24.15
CA LEU A 380 -2.27 -19.16 25.42
C LEU A 380 -2.88 -20.13 26.45
N TYR A 381 -3.38 -21.31 26.00
CA TYR A 381 -3.88 -22.39 26.88
C TYR A 381 -2.82 -23.45 27.12
N SER A 382 -1.91 -23.71 26.19
CA SER A 382 -1.02 -24.88 26.16
C SER A 382 0.25 -24.74 26.97
N SER A 383 0.49 -23.64 27.68
CA SER A 383 1.59 -23.53 28.64
C SER A 383 1.41 -24.45 29.87
N ARG A 384 0.92 -25.68 29.59
CA ARG A 384 0.62 -26.70 30.62
C ARG A 384 1.86 -27.44 31.17
N ASP A 385 3.03 -27.30 30.54
CA ASP A 385 4.22 -28.05 30.95
C ASP A 385 5.43 -27.13 31.21
N LYS A 386 5.79 -27.13 32.49
CA LYS A 386 7.01 -26.63 33.09
C LYS A 386 7.06 -25.17 33.53
N TYR A 387 6.91 -25.04 34.83
CA TYR A 387 7.09 -23.88 35.68
C TYR A 387 5.92 -22.88 35.75
N ASP A 388 5.34 -22.87 36.93
CA ASP A 388 4.38 -21.92 37.51
C ASP A 388 2.98 -21.85 36.88
N THR A 389 2.27 -22.93 37.08
CA THR A 389 0.90 -23.17 36.63
C THR A 389 -0.18 -22.28 37.25
N GLN A 390 0.15 -21.35 38.13
CA GLN A 390 -0.86 -20.51 38.81
C GLN A 390 -1.03 -19.14 38.13
N THR A 391 0.03 -18.52 37.60
CA THR A 391 -0.05 -17.14 37.13
C THR A 391 -0.65 -17.03 35.70
N GLU A 392 -0.24 -17.88 34.76
CA GLU A 392 -0.77 -17.80 33.37
C GLU A 392 -2.18 -18.44 33.25
N ARG A 393 -2.47 -19.51 33.97
CA ARG A 393 -3.86 -20.02 34.10
C ARG A 393 -4.77 -18.99 34.75
N SER A 394 -4.28 -18.27 35.75
CA SER A 394 -5.04 -17.18 36.36
C SER A 394 -5.29 -16.04 35.41
N THR A 395 -4.42 -15.81 34.42
CA THR A 395 -4.59 -14.70 33.44
C THR A 395 -5.70 -15.03 32.44
N VAL A 396 -5.70 -16.18 31.78
CA VAL A 396 -6.74 -16.54 30.81
C VAL A 396 -8.06 -16.90 31.48
N TYR A 397 -8.06 -17.74 32.52
CA TYR A 397 -9.25 -18.00 33.35
C TYR A 397 -9.66 -16.76 34.14
N GLY A 398 -8.71 -15.96 34.60
CA GLY A 398 -8.97 -14.66 35.22
C GLY A 398 -9.57 -13.65 34.26
N CYS A 399 -9.11 -13.56 32.99
CA CYS A 399 -9.75 -12.77 31.96
C CYS A 399 -11.17 -13.25 31.67
N CYS A 400 -11.36 -14.57 31.53
CA CYS A 400 -12.68 -15.12 31.24
C CYS A 400 -13.62 -14.99 32.47
N THR A 401 -13.16 -15.25 33.68
CA THR A 401 -13.96 -15.08 34.91
C THR A 401 -14.12 -13.62 35.28
N THR A 402 -13.11 -12.75 35.04
CA THR A 402 -13.21 -11.32 35.34
C THR A 402 -14.10 -10.62 34.32
N VAL A 403 -14.05 -11.00 33.03
CA VAL A 403 -15.05 -10.55 32.04
C VAL A 403 -16.43 -10.99 32.46
N GLY A 404 -16.60 -12.24 32.89
CA GLY A 404 -17.84 -12.76 33.45
C GLY A 404 -18.27 -12.00 34.72
N CYS A 405 -17.35 -11.73 35.65
CA CYS A 405 -17.66 -10.98 36.89
C CYS A 405 -17.87 -9.48 36.72
N ILE A 406 -17.20 -8.84 35.77
CA ILE A 406 -17.40 -7.40 35.47
C ILE A 406 -18.70 -7.20 34.67
N CYS A 407 -19.17 -8.22 33.96
CA CYS A 407 -20.40 -8.14 33.17
C CYS A 407 -21.65 -8.57 33.98
N PHE A 408 -21.51 -9.14 35.15
CA PHE A 408 -22.59 -9.49 36.08
C PHE A 408 -22.42 -8.78 37.42
#